data_91293dac2cb10d8511c1301549c33e75
#
_entry.id   91293dac2cb10d8511c1301549c33e75
#
_cell.length_a   1.000
_cell.length_b   1.000
_cell.length_c   1.000
_cell.angle_alpha   90.00
_cell.angle_beta   90.00
_cell.angle_gamma   90.00
#
_symmetry.space_group_name_H-M   'P 1'
#
loop_
_entity.id
_entity.type
_entity.pdbx_description
1 polymer ?
#
loop_
_entity_poly.entity_id
_entity_poly.type
_entity_poly.pdbx_seq_one_letter_code
_entity_poly.pdbx_strand_id
1 'polypeptide(L)'
;MEKYDAAKATRVWQRVQGNQAGTEPLAGIPALIAEELQDAAVYQQLAHRMGPKAAPLLRRLYEEDQSHAACLKGIHNLVTGEKTSHRIPPVPQESPEMSLRRCYGREMRCLAQYEARSSDPEYGPVFSRLAAQEQEHCRIVLELLGRLQK
;
A
#
# COMPACT_ATOMS: atom_id res chain seq x y z
N MET A 1 -12.07 15.03 25.36
CA MET A 1 -12.04 15.89 24.15
C MET A 1 -10.60 16.28 23.87
N GLU A 2 -10.10 15.92 22.72
CA GLU A 2 -8.73 16.30 22.33
C GLU A 2 -8.65 17.82 22.16
N LYS A 3 -7.54 18.40 22.65
CA LYS A 3 -7.32 19.83 22.45
C LYS A 3 -7.04 20.10 20.98
N TYR A 4 -7.69 21.11 20.45
CA TYR A 4 -7.43 21.60 19.10
C TYR A 4 -5.96 22.00 18.95
N ASP A 5 -5.27 21.39 18.01
CA ASP A 5 -3.88 21.72 17.70
C ASP A 5 -3.83 22.61 16.45
N ALA A 6 -3.66 23.90 16.68
CA ALA A 6 -3.62 24.90 15.62
C ALA A 6 -2.44 24.70 14.67
N ALA A 7 -1.29 24.26 15.17
CA ALA A 7 -0.12 24.02 14.34
C ALA A 7 -0.36 22.84 13.38
N LYS A 8 -0.99 21.80 13.88
CA LYS A 8 -1.38 20.63 13.08
C LYS A 8 -2.38 21.01 11.99
N ALA A 9 -3.41 21.77 12.35
CA ALA A 9 -4.41 22.25 11.41
C ALA A 9 -3.80 23.14 10.31
N THR A 10 -2.85 24.01 10.68
CA THR A 10 -2.14 24.87 9.72
C THR A 10 -1.34 24.05 8.72
N ARG A 11 -0.63 23.01 9.17
CA ARG A 11 0.13 22.13 8.27
C ARG A 11 -0.78 21.41 7.28
N VAL A 12 -1.90 20.90 7.74
CA VAL A 12 -2.88 20.22 6.87
C VAL A 12 -3.46 21.22 5.85
N TRP A 13 -3.80 22.43 6.32
CA TRP A 13 -4.33 23.47 5.46
C TRP A 13 -3.36 23.89 4.37
N GLN A 14 -2.08 24.04 4.70
CA GLN A 14 -1.04 24.37 3.72
C GLN A 14 -0.90 23.29 2.65
N ARG A 15 -1.01 22.02 3.01
CA ARG A 15 -0.98 20.89 2.07
C ARG A 15 -2.18 20.94 1.12
N VAL A 16 -3.36 21.18 1.65
CA VAL A 16 -4.59 21.28 0.85
C VAL A 16 -4.50 22.41 -0.17
N GLN A 17 -3.82 23.51 0.18
CA GLN A 17 -3.61 24.63 -0.72
C GLN A 17 -2.47 24.41 -1.73
N GLY A 18 -1.80 23.28 -1.69
CA GLY A 18 -0.71 22.97 -2.60
C GLY A 18 0.58 23.73 -2.33
N ASN A 19 0.78 24.18 -1.11
CA ASN A 19 1.99 24.89 -0.68
C ASN A 19 3.11 23.90 -0.34
N GLN A 20 3.80 23.61 -1.27
CA GLN A 20 5.07 23.02 -1.49
C GLN A 20 5.59 21.96 -0.57
N ALA A 21 6.51 22.26 0.32
CA ALA A 21 7.25 21.33 1.17
C ALA A 21 6.33 20.44 2.03
N GLY A 22 5.11 20.92 2.38
CA GLY A 22 4.14 20.16 3.16
C GLY A 22 3.38 19.13 2.35
N THR A 23 3.37 19.24 1.01
CA THR A 23 2.61 18.34 0.14
C THR A 23 3.46 17.26 -0.52
N GLU A 24 4.76 17.47 -0.64
CA GLU A 24 5.68 16.52 -1.30
C GLU A 24 5.62 15.11 -0.73
N PRO A 25 5.65 14.91 0.62
CA PRO A 25 5.56 13.54 1.17
C PRO A 25 4.26 12.83 0.84
N LEU A 26 3.22 13.58 0.45
CA LEU A 26 1.90 13.03 0.12
C LEU A 26 1.67 12.96 -1.40
N ALA A 27 2.63 13.43 -2.20
CA ALA A 27 2.59 13.27 -3.65
C ALA A 27 2.68 11.78 -4.00
N GLY A 28 1.97 11.39 -5.05
CA GLY A 28 2.00 10.01 -5.53
C GLY A 28 1.12 9.04 -4.75
N ILE A 29 0.31 9.49 -3.78
CA ILE A 29 -0.62 8.63 -3.05
C ILE A 29 -1.57 7.87 -4.00
N PRO A 30 -2.18 8.49 -5.02
CA PRO A 30 -3.03 7.74 -5.94
C PRO A 30 -2.30 6.58 -6.64
N ALA A 31 -1.04 6.74 -7.00
CA ALA A 31 -0.24 5.67 -7.60
C ALA A 31 -0.01 4.51 -6.62
N LEU A 32 0.22 4.81 -5.35
CA LEU A 32 0.36 3.80 -4.30
C LEU A 32 -0.94 3.03 -4.08
N ILE A 33 -2.08 3.72 -4.09
CA ILE A 33 -3.39 3.08 -3.99
C ILE A 33 -3.57 2.09 -5.14
N ALA A 34 -3.22 2.49 -6.36
CA ALA A 34 -3.32 1.63 -7.53
C ALA A 34 -2.44 0.39 -7.40
N GLU A 35 -1.21 0.53 -6.91
CA GLU A 35 -0.31 -0.61 -6.70
C GLU A 35 -0.84 -1.58 -5.64
N GLU A 36 -1.36 -1.07 -4.52
CA GLU A 36 -1.96 -1.89 -3.47
C GLU A 36 -3.16 -2.70 -3.99
N LEU A 37 -4.04 -2.05 -4.74
CA LEU A 37 -5.20 -2.70 -5.32
C LEU A 37 -4.82 -3.72 -6.40
N GLN A 38 -3.79 -3.44 -7.19
CA GLN A 38 -3.25 -4.37 -8.17
C GLN A 38 -2.72 -5.62 -7.49
N ASP A 39 -1.89 -5.48 -6.46
CA ASP A 39 -1.36 -6.61 -5.71
C ASP A 39 -2.48 -7.42 -5.06
N ALA A 40 -3.45 -6.76 -4.45
CA ALA A 40 -4.60 -7.43 -3.86
C ALA A 40 -5.32 -8.32 -4.88
N ALA A 41 -5.55 -7.82 -6.09
CA ALA A 41 -6.20 -8.59 -7.15
C ALA A 41 -5.37 -9.82 -7.55
N VAL A 42 -4.05 -9.67 -7.65
CA VAL A 42 -3.15 -10.79 -7.98
C VAL A 42 -3.16 -11.83 -6.86
N TYR A 43 -3.05 -11.41 -5.60
CA TYR A 43 -3.06 -12.33 -4.45
C TYR A 43 -4.38 -13.09 -4.35
N GLN A 44 -5.50 -12.44 -4.61
CA GLN A 44 -6.80 -13.09 -4.63
C GLN A 44 -6.84 -14.20 -5.68
N GLN A 45 -6.35 -13.92 -6.89
CA GLN A 45 -6.28 -14.93 -7.95
C GLN A 45 -5.36 -16.07 -7.56
N LEU A 46 -4.16 -15.77 -7.02
CA LEU A 46 -3.20 -16.78 -6.60
C LEU A 46 -3.76 -17.69 -5.49
N ALA A 47 -4.56 -17.13 -4.59
CA ALA A 47 -5.20 -17.91 -3.53
C ALA A 47 -6.09 -19.03 -4.09
N HIS A 48 -6.71 -18.81 -5.24
CA HIS A 48 -7.50 -19.84 -5.93
C HIS A 48 -6.66 -20.83 -6.71
N ARG A 49 -5.43 -20.44 -7.10
CA ARG A 49 -4.58 -21.24 -8.00
C ARG A 49 -3.52 -22.08 -7.31
N MET A 50 -3.02 -21.62 -6.15
CA MET A 50 -1.85 -22.21 -5.50
C MET A 50 -2.18 -23.30 -4.48
N GLY A 51 -3.45 -23.58 -4.26
CA GLY A 51 -3.87 -24.65 -3.39
C GLY A 51 -4.03 -24.27 -1.92
N PRO A 52 -4.59 -25.20 -1.10
CA PRO A 52 -5.05 -24.88 0.25
C PRO A 52 -3.93 -24.53 1.25
N LYS A 53 -2.70 -24.98 1.01
CA LYS A 53 -1.60 -24.66 1.92
C LYS A 53 -1.14 -23.21 1.78
N ALA A 54 -1.13 -22.68 0.56
CA ALA A 54 -0.72 -21.30 0.29
C ALA A 54 -1.87 -20.30 0.50
N ALA A 55 -3.10 -20.72 0.32
CA ALA A 55 -4.27 -19.84 0.33
C ALA A 55 -4.41 -18.96 1.59
N PRO A 56 -4.18 -19.43 2.82
CA PRO A 56 -4.28 -18.55 4.00
C PRO A 56 -3.30 -17.38 3.96
N LEU A 57 -2.06 -17.61 3.54
CA LEU A 57 -1.05 -16.54 3.43
C LEU A 57 -1.43 -15.55 2.33
N LEU A 58 -1.90 -16.05 1.19
CA LEU A 58 -2.30 -15.20 0.06
C LEU A 58 -3.54 -14.37 0.40
N ARG A 59 -4.51 -14.92 1.13
CA ARG A 59 -5.66 -14.16 1.60
C ARG A 59 -5.26 -13.08 2.60
N ARG A 60 -4.30 -13.36 3.48
CA ARG A 60 -3.77 -12.35 4.39
C ARG A 60 -3.16 -11.18 3.60
N LEU A 61 -2.32 -11.47 2.60
CA LEU A 61 -1.74 -10.44 1.74
C LEU A 61 -2.83 -9.61 1.04
N TYR A 62 -3.83 -10.28 0.49
CA TYR A 62 -4.98 -9.64 -0.15
C TYR A 62 -5.71 -8.67 0.80
N GLU A 63 -6.06 -9.14 1.99
CA GLU A 63 -6.82 -8.35 2.96
C GLU A 63 -6.01 -7.15 3.47
N GLU A 64 -4.72 -7.34 3.75
CA GLU A 64 -3.85 -6.28 4.22
C GLU A 64 -3.61 -5.23 3.13
N ASP A 65 -3.41 -5.64 1.89
CA ASP A 65 -3.25 -4.69 0.77
C ASP A 65 -4.53 -3.87 0.54
N GLN A 66 -5.69 -4.47 0.67
CA GLN A 66 -6.96 -3.72 0.61
C GLN A 66 -7.07 -2.72 1.75
N SER A 67 -6.65 -3.10 2.94
CA SER A 67 -6.61 -2.22 4.11
C SER A 67 -5.65 -1.06 3.89
N HIS A 68 -4.47 -1.32 3.30
CA HIS A 68 -3.51 -0.27 2.95
C HIS A 68 -4.12 0.72 1.96
N ALA A 69 -4.76 0.22 0.91
CA ALA A 69 -5.44 1.07 -0.08
C ALA A 69 -6.51 1.95 0.56
N ALA A 70 -7.31 1.38 1.46
CA ALA A 70 -8.36 2.14 2.17
C ALA A 70 -7.75 3.24 3.05
N CYS A 71 -6.65 2.94 3.76
CA CYS A 71 -5.94 3.91 4.57
C CYS A 71 -5.40 5.07 3.72
N LEU A 72 -4.77 4.75 2.59
CA LEU A 72 -4.23 5.75 1.66
C LEU A 72 -5.34 6.61 1.04
N LYS A 73 -6.47 6.03 0.71
CA LYS A 73 -7.65 6.77 0.24
C LYS A 73 -8.13 7.76 1.29
N GLY A 74 -8.14 7.35 2.56
CA GLY A 74 -8.50 8.22 3.67
C GLY A 74 -7.56 9.42 3.79
N ILE A 75 -6.25 9.18 3.74
CA ILE A 75 -5.25 10.24 3.77
C ILE A 75 -5.45 11.20 2.59
N HIS A 76 -5.60 10.66 1.39
CA HIS A 76 -5.81 11.47 0.18
C HIS A 76 -7.04 12.37 0.31
N ASN A 77 -8.15 11.81 0.80
CA ASN A 77 -9.39 12.57 1.00
C ASN A 77 -9.21 13.66 2.07
N LEU A 78 -8.54 13.35 3.19
CA LEU A 78 -8.28 14.34 4.25
C LEU A 78 -7.42 15.50 3.75
N VAL A 79 -6.44 15.23 2.90
CA VAL A 79 -5.51 16.24 2.39
C VAL A 79 -6.10 17.05 1.25
N THR A 80 -6.79 16.40 0.31
CA THR A 80 -7.25 17.06 -0.93
C THR A 80 -8.75 17.39 -0.92
N GLY A 81 -9.53 16.79 -0.03
CA GLY A 81 -10.98 16.87 -0.04
C GLY A 81 -11.62 16.03 -1.14
N GLU A 82 -10.83 15.30 -1.91
CA GLU A 82 -11.31 14.54 -3.06
C GLU A 82 -11.34 13.04 -2.77
N LYS A 83 -12.27 12.34 -3.41
CA LYS A 83 -12.31 10.89 -3.44
C LYS A 83 -11.49 10.39 -4.62
N THR A 84 -10.85 9.23 -4.44
CA THR A 84 -10.14 8.57 -5.54
C THR A 84 -11.00 7.46 -6.13
N SER A 85 -10.92 7.30 -7.45
CA SER A 85 -11.50 6.18 -8.17
C SER A 85 -10.40 5.50 -8.97
N HIS A 86 -10.28 4.18 -8.82
CA HIS A 86 -9.22 3.43 -9.48
C HIS A 86 -9.81 2.28 -10.28
N ARG A 87 -9.42 2.24 -11.55
CA ARG A 87 -9.69 1.10 -12.42
C ARG A 87 -8.48 0.19 -12.41
N ILE A 88 -8.68 -1.01 -11.88
CA ILE A 88 -7.59 -1.98 -11.79
C ILE A 88 -7.49 -2.76 -13.10
N PRO A 89 -6.30 -2.81 -13.72
CA PRO A 89 -6.11 -3.61 -14.92
C PRO A 89 -6.42 -5.09 -14.66
N PRO A 90 -6.84 -5.85 -15.70
CA PRO A 90 -7.01 -7.29 -15.54
C PRO A 90 -5.72 -7.94 -15.05
N VAL A 91 -5.86 -8.95 -14.19
CA VAL A 91 -4.71 -9.72 -13.70
C VAL A 91 -4.06 -10.44 -14.86
N PRO A 92 -2.73 -10.30 -15.08
CA PRO A 92 -2.05 -11.00 -16.17
C PRO A 92 -2.19 -12.51 -16.07
N GLN A 93 -2.35 -13.15 -17.23
CA GLN A 93 -2.38 -14.62 -17.34
C GLN A 93 -0.93 -15.11 -17.41
N GLU A 94 -0.37 -15.42 -16.26
CA GLU A 94 1.03 -15.87 -16.14
C GLU A 94 1.18 -16.92 -15.04
N SER A 95 2.35 -17.54 -14.93
CA SER A 95 2.59 -18.52 -13.88
C SER A 95 2.54 -17.90 -12.48
N PRO A 96 2.18 -18.68 -11.44
CA PRO A 96 2.27 -18.18 -10.07
C PRO A 96 3.65 -17.63 -9.70
N GLU A 97 4.71 -18.29 -10.16
CA GLU A 97 6.07 -17.81 -9.93
C GLU A 97 6.27 -16.39 -10.49
N MET A 98 5.88 -16.16 -11.73
CA MET A 98 6.02 -14.85 -12.36
C MET A 98 5.18 -13.78 -11.63
N SER A 99 3.93 -14.13 -11.27
CA SER A 99 3.05 -13.24 -10.52
C SER A 99 3.67 -12.84 -9.19
N LEU A 100 4.20 -13.80 -8.43
CA LEU A 100 4.85 -13.53 -7.13
C LEU A 100 6.10 -12.67 -7.29
N ARG A 101 6.90 -12.91 -8.33
CA ARG A 101 8.08 -12.08 -8.59
C ARG A 101 7.71 -10.63 -8.87
N ARG A 102 6.65 -10.39 -9.62
CA ARG A 102 6.13 -9.04 -9.88
C ARG A 102 5.59 -8.40 -8.62
N CYS A 103 4.84 -9.16 -7.82
CA CYS A 103 4.34 -8.68 -6.53
C CYS A 103 5.50 -8.29 -5.61
N TYR A 104 6.55 -9.11 -5.53
CA TYR A 104 7.73 -8.77 -4.72
C TYR A 104 8.32 -7.43 -5.11
N GLY A 105 8.46 -7.17 -6.42
CA GLY A 105 8.96 -5.89 -6.91
C GLY A 105 8.07 -4.71 -6.50
N ARG A 106 6.74 -4.87 -6.58
CA ARG A 106 5.80 -3.82 -6.16
C ARG A 106 5.82 -3.60 -4.64
N GLU A 107 5.87 -4.69 -3.86
CA GLU A 107 5.99 -4.60 -2.40
C GLU A 107 7.25 -3.84 -1.98
N MET A 108 8.38 -4.11 -2.63
CA MET A 108 9.63 -3.41 -2.37
C MET A 108 9.54 -1.92 -2.71
N ARG A 109 8.87 -1.57 -3.80
CA ARG A 109 8.66 -0.17 -4.17
C ARG A 109 7.75 0.54 -3.17
N CYS A 110 6.66 -0.11 -2.77
CA CYS A 110 5.75 0.45 -1.75
C CYS A 110 6.48 0.64 -0.41
N LEU A 111 7.27 -0.36 0.00
CA LEU A 111 8.10 -0.26 1.21
C LEU A 111 8.98 0.99 1.18
N ALA A 112 9.73 1.19 0.09
CA ALA A 112 10.61 2.35 -0.06
C ALA A 112 9.82 3.67 -0.02
N GLN A 113 8.65 3.71 -0.66
CA GLN A 113 7.80 4.89 -0.67
C GLN A 113 7.21 5.20 0.71
N TYR A 114 6.83 4.19 1.47
CA TYR A 114 6.32 4.38 2.83
C TYR A 114 7.44 4.81 3.78
N GLU A 115 8.63 4.22 3.67
CA GLU A 115 9.79 4.64 4.45
C GLU A 115 10.14 6.11 4.20
N ALA A 116 10.13 6.53 2.93
CA ALA A 116 10.40 7.91 2.57
C ALA A 116 9.39 8.90 3.16
N ARG A 117 8.16 8.44 3.45
CA ARG A 117 7.10 9.26 4.03
C ARG A 117 6.99 9.14 5.55
N SER A 118 7.79 8.30 6.17
CA SER A 118 7.74 8.07 7.62
C SER A 118 8.11 9.29 8.45
N SER A 119 8.79 10.26 7.84
CA SER A 119 9.15 11.53 8.48
C SER A 119 8.07 12.62 8.33
N ASP A 120 6.95 12.34 7.64
CA ASP A 120 5.88 13.31 7.50
C ASP A 120 5.35 13.71 8.89
N PRO A 121 5.24 15.03 9.19
CA PRO A 121 4.85 15.48 10.53
C PRO A 121 3.45 15.01 10.96
N GLU A 122 2.57 14.78 9.99
CA GLU A 122 1.17 14.44 10.24
C GLU A 122 0.92 12.93 10.16
N TYR A 123 1.37 12.31 9.09
CA TYR A 123 1.05 10.92 8.77
C TYR A 123 2.24 9.97 8.88
N GLY A 124 3.39 10.46 9.35
CA GLY A 124 4.59 9.64 9.51
C GLY A 124 4.36 8.33 10.26
N PRO A 125 3.68 8.33 11.42
CA PRO A 125 3.38 7.09 12.14
C PRO A 125 2.56 6.07 11.34
N VAL A 126 1.62 6.56 10.50
CA VAL A 126 0.85 5.70 9.61
C VAL A 126 1.76 5.07 8.57
N PHE A 127 2.60 5.87 7.91
CA PHE A 127 3.52 5.35 6.90
C PHE A 127 4.55 4.38 7.49
N SER A 128 5.03 4.63 8.70
CA SER A 128 5.93 3.69 9.40
C SER A 128 5.26 2.33 9.62
N ARG A 129 3.98 2.32 10.00
CA ARG A 129 3.21 1.09 10.17
C ARG A 129 3.02 0.37 8.84
N LEU A 130 2.65 1.11 7.79
CA LEU A 130 2.52 0.53 6.44
C LEU A 130 3.85 -0.08 5.97
N ALA A 131 4.96 0.62 6.20
CA ALA A 131 6.29 0.12 5.85
C ALA A 131 6.61 -1.21 6.55
N ALA A 132 6.32 -1.31 7.84
CA ALA A 132 6.54 -2.54 8.60
C ALA A 132 5.71 -3.71 8.05
N GLN A 133 4.48 -3.45 7.64
CA GLN A 133 3.61 -4.46 7.02
C GLN A 133 4.11 -4.87 5.63
N GLU A 134 4.58 -3.92 4.82
CA GLU A 134 5.18 -4.23 3.52
C GLU A 134 6.42 -5.10 3.65
N GLN A 135 7.23 -4.86 4.67
CA GLN A 135 8.42 -5.69 4.95
C GLN A 135 8.02 -7.14 5.23
N GLU A 136 6.96 -7.34 6.01
CA GLU A 136 6.40 -8.67 6.28
C GLU A 136 5.83 -9.31 5.00
N HIS A 137 5.17 -8.52 4.14
CA HIS A 137 4.69 -8.99 2.84
C HIS A 137 5.82 -9.51 1.97
N CYS A 138 6.93 -8.79 1.90
CA CYS A 138 8.11 -9.23 1.17
C CYS A 138 8.61 -10.59 1.69
N ARG A 139 8.64 -10.77 3.01
CA ARG A 139 9.04 -12.03 3.62
C ARG A 139 8.10 -13.16 3.22
N ILE A 140 6.80 -12.92 3.26
CA ILE A 140 5.78 -13.93 2.89
C ILE A 140 5.92 -14.31 1.41
N VAL A 141 6.10 -13.34 0.53
CA VAL A 141 6.27 -13.60 -0.91
C VAL A 141 7.52 -14.45 -1.16
N LEU A 142 8.63 -14.15 -0.48
CA LEU A 142 9.84 -14.96 -0.58
C LEU A 142 9.59 -16.40 -0.12
N GLU A 143 8.86 -16.59 0.96
CA GLU A 143 8.50 -17.92 1.44
C GLU A 143 7.67 -18.68 0.41
N LEU A 144 6.66 -18.03 -0.17
CA LEU A 144 5.81 -18.64 -1.21
C LEU A 144 6.61 -19.00 -2.46
N LEU A 145 7.52 -18.12 -2.89
CA LEU A 145 8.44 -18.40 -4.01
C LEU A 145 9.32 -19.61 -3.71
N GLY A 146 9.85 -19.69 -2.50
CA GLY A 146 10.68 -20.82 -2.08
C GLY A 146 9.93 -22.15 -2.16
N ARG A 147 8.65 -22.16 -1.81
CA ARG A 147 7.80 -23.36 -1.90
C ARG A 147 7.64 -23.85 -3.35
N LEU A 148 7.67 -22.95 -4.32
CA LEU A 148 7.56 -23.29 -5.73
C LEU A 148 8.85 -23.88 -6.33
N GLN A 149 9.97 -23.77 -5.63
CA GLN A 149 11.28 -24.24 -6.10
C GLN A 149 11.56 -25.71 -5.75
N LYS A 150 10.65 -26.39 -5.12
CA LYS A 150 10.80 -27.80 -4.73
C LYS A 150 10.77 -28.75 -5.92
#